data_f3cafbce04b60c76a9fe216f245949ed
#
_entry.id   f3cafbce04b60c76a9fe216f245949ed
#
_cell.length_a   1.000
_cell.length_b   1.000
_cell.length_c   1.000
_cell.angle_alpha   90.00
_cell.angle_beta   90.00
_cell.angle_gamma   90.00
#
_symmetry.space_group_name_H-M   'P 1'
#
loop_
_entity.id
_entity.type
_entity.pdbx_description
1 polymer ?
#
loop_
_entity_poly.entity_id
_entity_poly.type
_entity_poly.pdbx_seq_one_letter_code
_entity_poly.pdbx_strand_id
1 'polypeptide(L)'
;MTTEELLKLTVETLDRKKGMDIKALKVTDLTVIADYFVIVTGTSPTHIKALSDDLEDKLAEKGKNAKSVEGKATGWILLDYGTVIVHVFTKES
;
A
#
# COMPACT_ATOMS: atom_id res chain seq x y z
N MET A 1 4.64 13.32 9.02
CA MET A 1 5.39 12.77 7.84
C MET A 1 4.77 13.38 6.58
N THR A 2 5.59 13.76 5.64
CA THR A 2 5.11 14.32 4.37
C THR A 2 4.59 13.22 3.46
N THR A 3 3.84 13.61 2.43
CA THR A 3 3.36 12.65 1.43
C THR A 3 4.54 11.95 0.75
N GLU A 4 5.62 12.66 0.45
CA GLU A 4 6.82 12.09 -0.18
C GLU A 4 7.51 11.09 0.73
N GLU A 5 7.59 11.38 2.03
CA GLU A 5 8.16 10.44 3.01
C GLU A 5 7.29 9.20 3.13
N LEU A 6 5.98 9.38 3.18
CA LEU A 6 5.02 8.27 3.23
C LEU A 6 5.15 7.38 2.00
N LEU A 7 5.21 8.00 0.81
CA LEU A 7 5.35 7.28 -0.44
C LEU A 7 6.64 6.46 -0.48
N LYS A 8 7.76 7.10 -0.11
CA LYS A 8 9.07 6.43 -0.11
C LYS A 8 9.09 5.24 0.84
N LEU A 9 8.61 5.44 2.07
CA LEU A 9 8.60 4.36 3.07
C LEU A 9 7.68 3.21 2.63
N THR A 10 6.54 3.54 2.04
CA THR A 10 5.60 2.55 1.51
C THR A 10 6.28 1.67 0.46
N VAL A 11 6.90 2.28 -0.55
CA VAL A 11 7.55 1.55 -1.63
C VAL A 11 8.72 0.71 -1.10
N GLU A 12 9.55 1.28 -0.23
CA GLU A 12 10.69 0.55 0.35
C GLU A 12 10.26 -0.65 1.18
N THR A 13 9.19 -0.48 1.95
CA THR A 13 8.67 -1.57 2.79
C THR A 13 8.12 -2.71 1.96
N LEU A 14 7.33 -2.38 0.94
CA LEU A 14 6.77 -3.39 0.04
C LEU A 14 7.86 -4.13 -0.74
N ASP A 15 8.89 -3.41 -1.15
CA ASP A 15 10.01 -4.01 -1.89
C ASP A 15 10.78 -4.99 -1.01
N ARG A 16 11.04 -4.64 0.25
CA ARG A 16 11.74 -5.53 1.19
C ARG A 16 10.99 -6.84 1.43
N LYS A 17 9.67 -6.83 1.33
CA LYS A 17 8.83 -8.03 1.49
C LYS A 17 8.52 -8.69 0.16
N LYS A 18 9.33 -8.41 -0.88
CA LYS A 18 9.24 -9.05 -2.17
C LYS A 18 7.96 -8.74 -2.94
N GLY A 19 7.37 -7.57 -2.70
CA GLY A 19 6.26 -7.10 -3.52
C GLY A 19 6.72 -6.98 -4.97
N MET A 20 5.87 -7.40 -5.91
CA MET A 20 6.19 -7.42 -7.34
C MET A 20 5.49 -6.28 -8.07
N ASP A 21 6.11 -5.82 -9.15
CA ASP A 21 5.54 -4.80 -10.04
C ASP A 21 5.02 -3.58 -9.27
N ILE A 22 5.83 -3.10 -8.33
CA ILE A 22 5.46 -1.95 -7.51
C ILE A 22 5.41 -0.70 -8.38
N LYS A 23 4.26 -0.02 -8.38
CA LYS A 23 4.06 1.21 -9.15
C LYS A 23 3.50 2.29 -8.25
N ALA A 24 4.06 3.49 -8.35
CA ALA A 24 3.52 4.67 -7.69
C ALA A 24 2.97 5.60 -8.76
N LEU A 25 1.66 5.83 -8.72
CA LEU A 25 0.96 6.63 -9.72
C LEU A 25 0.50 7.94 -9.08
N LYS A 26 0.93 9.06 -9.65
CA LYS A 26 0.45 10.36 -9.21
C LYS A 26 -0.95 10.57 -9.74
N VAL A 27 -1.91 10.75 -8.84
CA VAL A 27 -3.33 10.88 -9.22
C VAL A 27 -3.92 12.22 -8.78
N THR A 28 -3.09 13.14 -8.36
CA THR A 28 -3.52 14.46 -7.86
C THR A 28 -4.43 15.19 -8.85
N ASP A 29 -4.13 15.11 -10.13
CA ASP A 29 -4.91 15.79 -11.17
C ASP A 29 -6.13 14.98 -11.61
N LEU A 30 -6.27 13.74 -11.15
CA LEU A 30 -7.34 12.83 -11.55
C LEU A 30 -8.42 12.69 -10.50
N THR A 31 -8.08 12.92 -9.23
CA THR A 31 -9.00 12.76 -8.12
C THR A 31 -8.62 13.68 -6.97
N VAL A 32 -9.61 14.05 -6.16
CA VAL A 32 -9.39 14.82 -4.93
C VAL A 32 -9.22 13.89 -3.72
N ILE A 33 -9.34 12.58 -3.91
CA ILE A 33 -9.31 11.60 -2.81
C ILE A 33 -7.89 11.35 -2.31
N ALA A 34 -6.92 11.29 -3.23
CA ALA A 34 -5.53 10.99 -2.88
C ALA A 34 -4.57 11.68 -3.83
N ASP A 35 -3.30 11.75 -3.43
CA ASP A 35 -2.24 12.27 -4.29
C ASP A 35 -1.55 11.15 -5.07
N TYR A 36 -1.44 9.96 -4.47
CA TYR A 36 -0.78 8.80 -5.08
C TYR A 36 -1.55 7.52 -4.83
N PHE A 37 -1.57 6.66 -5.84
CA PHE A 37 -1.89 5.26 -5.67
C PHE A 37 -0.58 4.48 -5.74
N VAL A 38 -0.39 3.55 -4.81
CA VAL A 38 0.71 2.59 -4.88
C VAL A 38 0.08 1.24 -5.16
N ILE A 39 0.54 0.58 -6.21
CA ILE A 39 0.00 -0.71 -6.64
C ILE A 39 1.11 -1.74 -6.53
N VAL A 40 0.83 -2.86 -5.89
CA VAL A 40 1.80 -3.94 -5.72
C VAL A 40 1.12 -5.29 -5.89
N THR A 41 1.83 -6.23 -6.49
CA THR A 41 1.36 -7.59 -6.71
C THR A 41 2.08 -8.54 -5.75
N GLY A 42 1.32 -9.45 -5.15
CA GLY A 42 1.85 -10.53 -4.33
C GLY A 42 1.66 -11.89 -5.02
N THR A 43 2.43 -12.87 -4.59
CA THR A 43 2.42 -14.20 -5.20
C THR A 43 1.24 -15.08 -4.76
N SER A 44 0.62 -14.76 -3.63
CA SER A 44 -0.44 -15.55 -3.03
C SER A 44 -1.24 -14.72 -2.04
N PRO A 45 -2.42 -15.18 -1.61
CA PRO A 45 -3.17 -14.51 -0.54
C PRO A 45 -2.35 -14.36 0.75
N THR A 46 -1.54 -15.35 1.09
CA THR A 46 -0.66 -15.28 2.26
C THR A 46 0.39 -14.16 2.08
N HIS A 47 0.96 -14.04 0.89
CA HIS A 47 1.97 -13.02 0.60
C HIS A 47 1.36 -11.62 0.67
N ILE A 48 0.18 -11.41 0.09
CA ILE A 48 -0.43 -10.07 0.13
C ILE A 48 -0.83 -9.68 1.55
N LYS A 49 -1.24 -10.64 2.38
CA LYS A 49 -1.51 -10.37 3.78
C LYS A 49 -0.23 -9.95 4.51
N ALA A 50 0.88 -10.65 4.26
CA ALA A 50 2.18 -10.31 4.84
C ALA A 50 2.66 -8.92 4.38
N LEU A 51 2.49 -8.58 3.11
CA LEU A 51 2.82 -7.25 2.59
C LEU A 51 2.03 -6.18 3.33
N SER A 52 0.72 -6.39 3.46
CA SER A 52 -0.18 -5.46 4.13
C SER A 52 0.17 -5.30 5.61
N ASP A 53 0.35 -6.41 6.33
CA ASP A 53 0.66 -6.38 7.76
C ASP A 53 2.00 -5.69 8.03
N ASP A 54 3.02 -5.99 7.24
CA ASP A 54 4.34 -5.37 7.41
C ASP A 54 4.29 -3.86 7.14
N LEU A 55 3.54 -3.46 6.12
CA LEU A 55 3.38 -2.04 5.81
C LEU A 55 2.68 -1.31 6.97
N GLU A 56 1.59 -1.89 7.50
CA GLU A 56 0.90 -1.31 8.65
C GLU A 56 1.84 -1.14 9.83
N ASP A 57 2.64 -2.17 10.13
CA ASP A 57 3.56 -2.14 11.26
C ASP A 57 4.63 -1.06 11.08
N LYS A 58 5.24 -0.99 9.91
CA LYS A 58 6.30 -0.02 9.65
C LYS A 58 5.80 1.41 9.68
N LEU A 59 4.63 1.66 9.13
CA LEU A 59 4.06 3.01 9.14
C LEU A 59 3.60 3.39 10.55
N ALA A 60 3.07 2.43 11.31
CA ALA A 60 2.67 2.69 12.70
C ALA A 60 3.88 3.07 13.56
N GLU A 61 5.05 2.47 13.32
CA GLU A 61 6.30 2.85 14.00
C GLU A 61 6.65 4.32 13.78
N LYS A 62 6.22 4.89 12.67
CA LYS A 62 6.44 6.30 12.33
C LYS A 62 5.24 7.18 12.69
N GLY A 63 4.30 6.64 13.44
CA GLY A 63 3.13 7.39 13.88
C GLY A 63 2.04 7.52 12.81
N LYS A 64 2.11 6.72 11.74
CA LYS A 64 1.13 6.80 10.65
C LYS A 64 0.26 5.55 10.63
N ASN A 65 -1.02 5.73 10.91
CA ASN A 65 -1.99 4.64 10.89
C ASN A 65 -2.94 4.80 9.69
N ALA A 66 -3.35 3.68 9.11
CA ALA A 66 -4.30 3.71 8.01
C ALA A 66 -5.65 4.23 8.51
N LYS A 67 -6.33 5.02 7.68
CA LYS A 67 -7.71 5.44 7.95
C LYS A 67 -8.65 4.27 7.84
N SER A 68 -8.37 3.37 6.91
CA SER A 68 -9.12 2.13 6.73
C SER A 68 -8.26 1.08 6.03
N VAL A 69 -8.54 -0.19 6.32
CA VAL A 69 -7.92 -1.32 5.62
C VAL A 69 -9.05 -2.26 5.26
N GLU A 70 -9.21 -2.56 3.99
CA GLU A 70 -10.30 -3.39 3.49
C GLU A 70 -9.76 -4.56 2.70
N GLY A 71 -10.51 -5.65 2.68
CA GLY A 71 -10.23 -6.80 1.83
C GLY A 71 -9.20 -7.80 2.35
N LYS A 72 -8.85 -7.77 3.64
CA LYS A 72 -7.82 -8.67 4.18
C LYS A 72 -8.11 -10.16 3.97
N ALA A 73 -9.37 -10.53 3.83
CA ALA A 73 -9.77 -11.92 3.61
C ALA A 73 -9.95 -12.27 2.13
N THR A 74 -9.55 -11.37 1.24
CA THR A 74 -9.72 -11.53 -0.21
C THR A 74 -8.37 -11.48 -0.91
N GLY A 75 -8.39 -11.57 -2.23
CA GLY A 75 -7.17 -11.41 -3.04
C GLY A 75 -6.81 -9.96 -3.33
N TRP A 76 -7.45 -9.00 -2.69
CA TRP A 76 -7.22 -7.58 -2.92
C TRP A 76 -7.38 -6.82 -1.62
N ILE A 77 -6.28 -6.23 -1.12
CA ILE A 77 -6.28 -5.44 0.11
C ILE A 77 -6.05 -3.98 -0.24
N LEU A 78 -6.89 -3.12 0.33
CA LEU A 78 -6.79 -1.68 0.14
C LEU A 78 -6.44 -1.01 1.46
N LEU A 79 -5.32 -0.27 1.49
CA LEU A 79 -4.90 0.47 2.68
C LEU A 79 -4.98 1.97 2.38
N ASP A 80 -5.84 2.67 3.08
CA ASP A 80 -6.07 4.11 2.88
C ASP A 80 -5.29 4.91 3.91
N TYR A 81 -4.25 5.60 3.46
CA TYR A 81 -3.44 6.50 4.30
C TYR A 81 -3.72 7.97 4.02
N GLY A 82 -4.83 8.27 3.35
CA GLY A 82 -5.20 9.65 3.02
C GLY A 82 -4.58 10.11 1.72
N THR A 83 -3.38 10.67 1.77
CA THR A 83 -2.70 11.15 0.56
C THR A 83 -2.15 10.01 -0.31
N VAL A 84 -1.95 8.84 0.29
CA VAL A 84 -1.49 7.64 -0.43
C VAL A 84 -2.45 6.50 -0.16
N ILE A 85 -2.96 5.89 -1.22
CA ILE A 85 -3.82 4.71 -1.13
C ILE A 85 -3.05 3.54 -1.74
N VAL A 86 -2.89 2.45 -0.97
CA VAL A 86 -2.10 1.30 -1.37
C VAL A 86 -3.03 0.16 -1.78
N HIS A 87 -2.81 -0.39 -2.97
CA HIS A 87 -3.56 -1.52 -3.52
C HIS A 87 -2.65 -2.73 -3.59
N VAL A 88 -2.97 -3.76 -2.83
CA VAL A 88 -2.18 -5.01 -2.76
C VAL A 88 -3.06 -6.15 -3.27
N PHE A 89 -2.65 -6.80 -4.35
CA PHE A 89 -3.48 -7.86 -4.93
C PHE A 89 -2.63 -8.95 -5.55
N THR A 90 -3.26 -10.11 -5.79
CA THR A 90 -2.61 -11.23 -6.47
C THR A 90 -2.76 -11.05 -7.98
N LYS A 91 -1.98 -11.84 -8.75
CA LYS A 91 -2.05 -11.77 -10.22
C LYS A 91 -3.42 -12.12 -10.77
N GLU A 92 -4.19 -12.93 -10.05
CA GLU A 92 -5.50 -13.38 -10.48
C GLU A 92 -6.60 -12.35 -10.23
N SER A 93 -6.30 -11.29 -9.54
CA SER A 93 -7.29 -10.27 -9.18
C SER A 93 -7.38 -9.14 -10.18
#